data_b4b4372bd92fbe05080cf3c014cc974a
#
_entry.id   b4b4372bd92fbe05080cf3c014cc974a
#
_cell.length_a   1.000
_cell.length_b   1.000
_cell.length_c   1.000
_cell.angle_alpha   90.00
_cell.angle_beta   90.00
_cell.angle_gamma   90.00
#
_symmetry.space_group_name_H-M   'P 1'
#
loop_
_entity.id
_entity.type
_entity.pdbx_description
1 polymer ?
#
loop_
_entity_poly.entity_id
_entity_poly.type
_entity_poly.pdbx_seq_one_letter_code
_entity_poly.pdbx_strand_id
1 'polypeptide(L)'
;ADSIMFDLEDSVAYTEKDAARFLVYNALRTLHFGKKETVVRINDLSSGLGIEDLEAVVRAGVQVVRLPKTDSAQDVIECEREIERIERAAGIPVGTTGMMAAIESANGVLNAVEIAKASDRLIGIALGAEDYVADLKTTRSDGIELLFARCMILNAARAAGIAAVDTVFSNVNDEEGFIAEATLIKKLGFDGKSVINPRQIEPLHKVCLLYTSPSPRDRSVS
;
A
#
# COMPACT_ATOMS: atom_id res chain seq x y z
N ALA A 1 -13.70 2.56 5.78
CA ALA A 1 -12.48 2.13 5.08
C ALA A 1 -12.88 1.40 3.80
N ASP A 2 -12.17 1.65 2.71
CA ASP A 2 -12.45 1.07 1.40
C ASP A 2 -11.63 -0.21 1.20
N SER A 3 -10.46 -0.30 1.83
CA SER A 3 -9.65 -1.51 1.90
C SER A 3 -9.28 -1.88 3.33
N ILE A 4 -8.98 -3.16 3.55
CA ILE A 4 -8.48 -3.72 4.81
C ILE A 4 -7.16 -4.37 4.51
N MET A 5 -6.11 -3.93 5.21
CA MET A 5 -4.77 -4.48 5.07
C MET A 5 -4.43 -5.36 6.27
N PHE A 6 -4.10 -6.61 5.99
CA PHE A 6 -3.43 -7.52 6.92
C PHE A 6 -1.93 -7.33 6.81
N ASP A 7 -1.25 -7.40 7.93
CA ASP A 7 0.20 -7.22 7.96
C ASP A 7 0.89 -8.51 8.42
N LEU A 8 1.81 -9.00 7.60
CA LEU A 8 2.69 -10.14 7.92
C LEU A 8 4.13 -9.70 8.17
N GLU A 9 4.42 -8.40 7.97
CA GLU A 9 5.77 -7.85 8.07
C GLU A 9 6.03 -7.27 9.48
N ASP A 10 6.30 -5.99 9.61
CA ASP A 10 6.85 -5.35 10.82
C ASP A 10 5.98 -5.47 12.07
N SER A 11 4.65 -5.55 11.92
CA SER A 11 3.75 -5.69 13.07
C SER A 11 3.76 -7.09 13.70
N VAL A 12 4.45 -8.06 13.08
CA VAL A 12 4.50 -9.46 13.51
C VAL A 12 5.91 -9.83 13.94
N ALA A 13 6.06 -10.29 15.19
CA ALA A 13 7.34 -10.80 15.67
C ALA A 13 7.83 -11.99 14.82
N TYR A 14 9.14 -12.11 14.64
CA TYR A 14 9.74 -13.14 13.79
C TYR A 14 9.27 -14.56 14.18
N THR A 15 9.16 -14.85 15.46
CA THR A 15 8.70 -16.15 15.99
C THR A 15 7.22 -16.45 15.71
N GLU A 16 6.44 -15.44 15.36
CA GLU A 16 4.99 -15.55 15.15
C GLU A 16 4.61 -15.49 13.65
N LYS A 17 5.58 -15.41 12.75
CA LYS A 17 5.32 -15.25 11.31
C LYS A 17 4.44 -16.37 10.75
N ASP A 18 4.70 -17.62 11.10
CA ASP A 18 3.93 -18.77 10.63
C ASP A 18 2.50 -18.76 11.17
N ALA A 19 2.34 -18.42 12.46
CA ALA A 19 1.03 -18.32 13.08
C ALA A 19 0.19 -17.20 12.45
N ALA A 20 0.81 -16.03 12.21
CA ALA A 20 0.16 -14.90 11.55
C ALA A 20 -0.24 -15.23 10.10
N ARG A 21 0.64 -15.88 9.33
CA ARG A 21 0.34 -16.35 7.98
C ARG A 21 -0.86 -17.29 7.95
N PHE A 22 -0.90 -18.24 8.87
CA PHE A 22 -2.03 -19.18 9.00
C PHE A 22 -3.33 -18.46 9.36
N LEU A 23 -3.28 -17.48 10.27
CA LEU A 23 -4.45 -16.68 10.65
C LEU A 23 -4.97 -15.85 9.48
N VAL A 24 -4.09 -15.18 8.73
CA VAL A 24 -4.46 -14.38 7.55
C VAL A 24 -5.04 -15.27 6.46
N TYR A 25 -4.42 -16.43 6.18
CA TYR A 25 -4.97 -17.40 5.24
C TYR A 25 -6.41 -17.78 5.59
N ASN A 26 -6.66 -18.15 6.85
CA ASN A 26 -8.01 -18.53 7.29
C ASN A 26 -8.98 -17.35 7.25
N ALA A 27 -8.55 -16.15 7.66
CA ALA A 27 -9.38 -14.95 7.61
C ALA A 27 -9.84 -14.65 6.17
N LEU A 28 -8.95 -14.71 5.19
CA LEU A 28 -9.28 -14.50 3.79
C LEU A 28 -10.28 -15.54 3.26
N ARG A 29 -10.20 -16.78 3.73
CA ARG A 29 -11.06 -17.90 3.28
C ARG A 29 -12.43 -17.92 3.93
N THR A 30 -12.57 -17.38 5.13
CA THR A 30 -13.77 -17.59 5.96
C THR A 30 -14.56 -16.34 6.28
N LEU A 31 -13.90 -15.14 6.25
CA LEU A 31 -14.57 -13.90 6.58
C LEU A 31 -15.13 -13.21 5.32
N HIS A 32 -16.26 -12.56 5.49
CA HIS A 32 -16.85 -11.73 4.46
C HIS A 32 -16.49 -10.27 4.65
N PHE A 33 -15.71 -9.70 3.72
CA PHE A 33 -15.28 -8.30 3.75
C PHE A 33 -16.24 -7.34 3.04
N GLY A 34 -17.33 -7.86 2.46
CA GLY A 34 -18.32 -7.09 1.71
C GLY A 34 -17.70 -6.50 0.44
N LYS A 35 -17.79 -5.16 0.29
CA LYS A 35 -17.21 -4.42 -0.85
C LYS A 35 -15.79 -3.91 -0.57
N LYS A 36 -15.20 -4.26 0.57
CA LYS A 36 -13.87 -3.79 0.93
C LYS A 36 -12.82 -4.64 0.26
N GLU A 37 -11.84 -3.98 -0.32
CA GLU A 37 -10.67 -4.64 -0.89
C GLU A 37 -9.83 -5.28 0.22
N THR A 38 -9.35 -6.50 -0.02
CA THR A 38 -8.43 -7.18 0.88
C THR A 38 -6.99 -7.02 0.37
N VAL A 39 -6.14 -6.47 1.23
CA VAL A 39 -4.72 -6.27 0.97
C VAL A 39 -3.92 -7.06 2.01
N VAL A 40 -2.82 -7.70 1.60
CA VAL A 40 -1.87 -8.29 2.54
C VAL A 40 -0.48 -7.72 2.29
N ARG A 41 0.12 -7.09 3.31
CA ARG A 41 1.53 -6.75 3.28
C ARG A 41 2.33 -8.01 3.65
N ILE A 42 3.10 -8.50 2.71
CA ILE A 42 3.96 -9.67 2.87
C ILE A 42 5.32 -9.27 3.45
N ASN A 43 6.11 -10.25 3.86
CA ASN A 43 7.53 -10.04 4.15
C ASN A 43 8.31 -9.80 2.84
N ASP A 44 9.49 -9.20 2.96
CA ASP A 44 10.42 -9.04 1.84
C ASP A 44 10.71 -10.42 1.20
N LEU A 45 10.71 -10.47 -0.14
CA LEU A 45 10.98 -11.70 -0.89
C LEU A 45 12.38 -12.25 -0.62
N SER A 46 13.37 -11.37 -0.42
CA SER A 46 14.75 -11.76 -0.14
C SER A 46 14.91 -12.46 1.21
N SER A 47 13.97 -12.29 2.13
CA SER A 47 13.99 -12.96 3.44
C SER A 47 13.64 -14.45 3.37
N GLY A 48 13.10 -14.93 2.25
CA GLY A 48 12.48 -16.24 2.09
C GLY A 48 11.06 -16.33 2.64
N LEU A 49 10.71 -15.57 3.68
CA LEU A 49 9.35 -15.54 4.25
C LEU A 49 8.33 -14.97 3.27
N GLY A 50 8.72 -14.00 2.44
CA GLY A 50 7.83 -13.37 1.45
C GLY A 50 7.28 -14.36 0.44
N ILE A 51 8.08 -15.34 0.01
CA ILE A 51 7.61 -16.40 -0.91
C ILE A 51 6.55 -17.29 -0.24
N GLU A 52 6.77 -17.64 1.03
CA GLU A 52 5.81 -18.44 1.79
C GLU A 52 4.52 -17.66 2.05
N ASP A 53 4.63 -16.36 2.30
CA ASP A 53 3.46 -15.48 2.44
C ASP A 53 2.66 -15.41 1.13
N LEU A 54 3.33 -15.20 -0.01
CA LEU A 54 2.69 -15.22 -1.33
C LEU A 54 1.95 -16.52 -1.59
N GLU A 55 2.61 -17.67 -1.34
CA GLU A 55 2.01 -18.97 -1.55
C GLU A 55 0.71 -19.13 -0.74
N ALA A 56 0.70 -18.66 0.50
CA ALA A 56 -0.47 -18.72 1.36
C ALA A 56 -1.57 -17.76 0.90
N VAL A 57 -1.26 -16.46 0.74
CA VAL A 57 -2.30 -15.44 0.57
C VAL A 57 -2.91 -15.43 -0.83
N VAL A 58 -2.12 -15.73 -1.87
CA VAL A 58 -2.63 -15.86 -3.25
C VAL A 58 -3.58 -17.04 -3.35
N ARG A 59 -3.23 -18.21 -2.77
CA ARG A 59 -4.13 -19.37 -2.70
C ARG A 59 -5.38 -19.11 -1.86
N ALA A 60 -5.30 -18.22 -0.88
CA ALA A 60 -6.45 -17.82 -0.08
C ALA A 60 -7.40 -16.85 -0.81
N GLY A 61 -6.98 -16.29 -1.95
CA GLY A 61 -7.79 -15.39 -2.75
C GLY A 61 -7.69 -13.94 -2.33
N VAL A 62 -6.49 -13.49 -1.86
CA VAL A 62 -6.23 -12.06 -1.62
C VAL A 62 -6.42 -11.28 -2.92
N GLN A 63 -7.02 -10.10 -2.82
CA GLN A 63 -7.20 -9.24 -4.00
C GLN A 63 -5.92 -8.48 -4.35
N VAL A 64 -5.18 -8.01 -3.35
CA VAL A 64 -3.96 -7.21 -3.55
C VAL A 64 -2.86 -7.66 -2.58
N VAL A 65 -1.66 -7.87 -3.12
CA VAL A 65 -0.44 -8.05 -2.32
C VAL A 65 0.28 -6.71 -2.23
N ARG A 66 0.63 -6.28 -1.02
CA ARG A 66 1.50 -5.13 -0.81
C ARG A 66 2.94 -5.60 -0.61
N LEU A 67 3.78 -5.23 -1.56
CA LEU A 67 5.22 -5.49 -1.54
C LEU A 67 5.89 -4.44 -0.64
N PRO A 68 6.59 -4.82 0.45
CA PRO A 68 7.33 -3.88 1.29
C PRO A 68 8.65 -3.49 0.63
N LYS A 69 9.28 -2.44 1.11
CA LYS A 69 10.69 -2.07 0.83
C LYS A 69 11.08 -2.15 -0.65
N THR A 70 10.17 -1.67 -1.51
CA THR A 70 10.37 -1.73 -2.97
C THR A 70 11.33 -0.62 -3.40
N ASP A 71 12.49 -1.02 -3.90
CA ASP A 71 13.59 -0.13 -4.27
C ASP A 71 13.83 -0.04 -5.78
N SER A 72 13.31 -1.00 -6.55
CA SER A 72 13.52 -1.10 -7.99
C SER A 72 12.32 -1.69 -8.75
N ALA A 73 12.30 -1.49 -10.06
CA ALA A 73 11.37 -2.17 -10.96
C ALA A 73 11.54 -3.70 -10.92
N GLN A 74 12.77 -4.18 -10.64
CA GLN A 74 13.06 -5.60 -10.58
C GLN A 74 12.32 -6.28 -9.42
N ASP A 75 12.19 -5.63 -8.27
CA ASP A 75 11.46 -6.17 -7.11
C ASP A 75 9.98 -6.43 -7.46
N VAL A 76 9.37 -5.51 -8.20
CA VAL A 76 7.99 -5.66 -8.70
C VAL A 76 7.88 -6.82 -9.69
N ILE A 77 8.81 -6.93 -10.63
CA ILE A 77 8.84 -7.99 -11.66
C ILE A 77 9.03 -9.36 -11.00
N GLU A 78 9.88 -9.47 -9.99
CA GLU A 78 10.08 -10.72 -9.25
C GLU A 78 8.83 -11.13 -8.49
N CYS A 79 8.18 -10.20 -7.81
CA CYS A 79 6.92 -10.46 -7.12
C CYS A 79 5.84 -10.89 -8.11
N GLU A 80 5.69 -10.23 -9.24
CA GLU A 80 4.74 -10.61 -10.29
C GLU A 80 4.97 -12.04 -10.77
N ARG A 81 6.21 -12.42 -11.06
CA ARG A 81 6.56 -13.78 -11.51
C ARG A 81 6.15 -14.84 -10.49
N GLU A 82 6.39 -14.58 -9.21
CA GLU A 82 5.99 -15.49 -8.15
C GLU A 82 4.47 -15.59 -8.01
N ILE A 83 3.75 -14.48 -8.05
CA ILE A 83 2.28 -14.49 -8.05
C ILE A 83 1.76 -15.30 -9.24
N GLU A 84 2.29 -15.06 -10.44
CA GLU A 84 1.88 -15.78 -11.65
C GLU A 84 2.15 -17.29 -11.54
N ARG A 85 3.31 -17.68 -11.02
CA ARG A 85 3.65 -19.08 -10.76
C ARG A 85 2.62 -19.74 -9.83
N ILE A 86 2.25 -19.06 -8.75
CA ILE A 86 1.30 -19.56 -7.74
C ILE A 86 -0.12 -19.64 -8.34
N GLU A 87 -0.58 -18.61 -9.06
CA GLU A 87 -1.88 -18.61 -9.74
C GLU A 87 -2.00 -19.80 -10.68
N ARG A 88 -1.00 -20.03 -11.54
CA ARG A 88 -0.96 -21.20 -12.46
C ARG A 88 -1.02 -22.52 -11.69
N ALA A 89 -0.20 -22.67 -10.65
CA ALA A 89 -0.13 -23.89 -9.85
C ALA A 89 -1.43 -24.16 -9.05
N ALA A 90 -2.18 -23.12 -8.71
CA ALA A 90 -3.43 -23.20 -7.97
C ALA A 90 -4.67 -23.30 -8.86
N GLY A 91 -4.53 -23.18 -10.19
CA GLY A 91 -5.65 -23.13 -11.13
C GLY A 91 -6.45 -21.81 -11.04
N ILE A 92 -5.82 -20.75 -10.52
CA ILE A 92 -6.38 -19.40 -10.47
C ILE A 92 -6.05 -18.71 -11.80
N PRO A 93 -6.99 -17.97 -12.42
CA PRO A 93 -6.68 -17.23 -13.64
C PRO A 93 -5.52 -16.25 -13.41
N VAL A 94 -4.53 -16.30 -14.31
CA VAL A 94 -3.38 -15.38 -14.25
C VAL A 94 -3.87 -13.94 -14.38
N GLY A 95 -3.39 -13.07 -13.47
CA GLY A 95 -3.83 -11.67 -13.40
C GLY A 95 -4.91 -11.40 -12.36
N THR A 96 -5.33 -12.41 -11.59
CA THR A 96 -6.36 -12.25 -10.54
C THR A 96 -5.87 -11.40 -9.37
N THR A 97 -4.63 -11.62 -8.91
CA THR A 97 -4.07 -10.90 -7.78
C THR A 97 -3.35 -9.63 -8.24
N GLY A 98 -3.80 -8.47 -7.77
CA GLY A 98 -3.13 -7.19 -7.97
C GLY A 98 -1.95 -6.99 -7.03
N MET A 99 -1.15 -5.96 -7.32
CA MET A 99 0.00 -5.57 -6.49
C MET A 99 -0.06 -4.10 -6.09
N MET A 100 0.50 -3.78 -4.94
CA MET A 100 0.83 -2.43 -4.51
C MET A 100 2.27 -2.41 -3.99
N ALA A 101 3.09 -1.44 -4.40
CA ALA A 101 4.45 -1.30 -3.91
C ALA A 101 4.52 -0.26 -2.79
N ALA A 102 5.21 -0.61 -1.70
CA ALA A 102 5.55 0.33 -0.64
C ALA A 102 6.97 0.86 -0.85
N ILE A 103 7.08 2.17 -1.03
CA ILE A 103 8.34 2.89 -1.23
C ILE A 103 8.75 3.46 0.12
N GLU A 104 9.89 3.02 0.64
CA GLU A 104 10.28 3.19 2.05
C GLU A 104 11.73 3.65 2.21
N SER A 105 12.42 3.95 1.10
CA SER A 105 13.82 4.37 1.09
C SER A 105 14.07 5.53 0.12
N ALA A 106 15.19 6.20 0.26
CA ALA A 106 15.65 7.22 -0.68
C ALA A 106 15.84 6.62 -2.09
N ASN A 107 16.36 5.39 -2.19
CA ASN A 107 16.54 4.70 -3.46
C ASN A 107 15.20 4.41 -4.13
N GLY A 108 14.23 3.86 -3.40
CA GLY A 108 12.89 3.62 -3.91
C GLY A 108 12.17 4.90 -4.36
N VAL A 109 12.34 6.00 -3.63
CA VAL A 109 11.78 7.32 -4.03
C VAL A 109 12.39 7.81 -5.33
N LEU A 110 13.70 7.69 -5.52
CA LEU A 110 14.37 8.09 -6.76
C LEU A 110 13.98 7.22 -7.95
N ASN A 111 13.69 5.95 -7.72
CA ASN A 111 13.26 4.98 -8.74
C ASN A 111 11.72 4.88 -8.89
N ALA A 112 10.95 5.73 -8.22
CA ALA A 112 9.49 5.61 -8.13
C ALA A 112 8.80 5.51 -9.51
N VAL A 113 9.31 6.21 -10.54
CA VAL A 113 8.73 6.18 -11.89
C VAL A 113 8.92 4.82 -12.56
N GLU A 114 10.09 4.21 -12.41
CA GLU A 114 10.39 2.88 -12.97
C GLU A 114 9.60 1.81 -12.22
N ILE A 115 9.54 1.91 -10.90
CA ILE A 115 8.71 1.03 -10.05
C ILE A 115 7.25 1.10 -10.48
N ALA A 116 6.69 2.30 -10.61
CA ALA A 116 5.28 2.50 -10.95
C ALA A 116 4.87 1.92 -12.32
N LYS A 117 5.81 1.76 -13.24
CA LYS A 117 5.61 1.25 -14.60
C LYS A 117 6.06 -0.20 -14.80
N ALA A 118 6.52 -0.87 -13.74
CA ALA A 118 7.17 -2.16 -13.86
C ALA A 118 6.23 -3.33 -14.19
N SER A 119 4.93 -3.20 -13.91
CA SER A 119 3.94 -4.25 -14.14
C SER A 119 2.54 -3.68 -14.30
N ASP A 120 1.75 -4.27 -15.19
CA ASP A 120 0.32 -3.96 -15.35
C ASP A 120 -0.53 -4.43 -14.15
N ARG A 121 0.01 -5.31 -13.30
CA ARG A 121 -0.64 -5.74 -12.05
C ARG A 121 -0.51 -4.71 -10.94
N LEU A 122 0.40 -3.74 -11.07
CA LEU A 122 0.62 -2.73 -10.05
C LEU A 122 -0.49 -1.69 -10.11
N ILE A 123 -1.39 -1.72 -9.12
CA ILE A 123 -2.56 -0.83 -9.05
C ILE A 123 -2.28 0.44 -8.24
N GLY A 124 -1.20 0.48 -7.49
CA GLY A 124 -0.82 1.63 -6.68
C GLY A 124 0.56 1.55 -6.09
N ILE A 125 1.06 2.70 -5.68
CA ILE A 125 2.28 2.84 -4.88
C ILE A 125 1.98 3.63 -3.61
N ALA A 126 2.67 3.29 -2.53
CA ALA A 126 2.44 3.89 -1.22
C ALA A 126 3.74 4.34 -0.58
N LEU A 127 3.71 5.44 0.16
CA LEU A 127 4.83 5.88 1.00
C LEU A 127 4.84 5.11 2.32
N GLY A 128 5.97 4.51 2.69
CA GLY A 128 6.26 4.01 4.03
C GLY A 128 7.19 4.98 4.76
N ALA A 129 6.60 5.90 5.52
CA ALA A 129 7.35 7.06 6.01
C ALA A 129 8.29 6.76 7.16
N GLU A 130 8.00 5.76 8.00
CA GLU A 130 8.84 5.46 9.17
C GLU A 130 10.23 4.95 8.71
N ASP A 131 10.25 3.98 7.80
CA ASP A 131 11.51 3.48 7.24
C ASP A 131 12.19 4.51 6.35
N TYR A 132 11.42 5.29 5.58
CA TYR A 132 11.97 6.37 4.76
C TYR A 132 12.74 7.42 5.59
N VAL A 133 12.17 7.90 6.70
CA VAL A 133 12.88 8.88 7.54
C VAL A 133 14.08 8.25 8.26
N ALA A 134 14.00 6.97 8.62
CA ALA A 134 15.14 6.23 9.17
C ALA A 134 16.28 6.11 8.16
N ASP A 135 15.97 5.80 6.90
CA ASP A 135 16.94 5.75 5.80
C ASP A 135 17.60 7.12 5.56
N LEU A 136 16.82 8.20 5.61
CA LEU A 136 17.31 9.58 5.55
C LEU A 136 18.09 10.03 6.82
N LYS A 137 18.18 9.18 7.86
CA LYS A 137 18.81 9.49 9.15
C LYS A 137 18.18 10.70 9.84
N THR A 138 16.86 10.82 9.74
CA THR A 138 16.04 11.85 10.37
C THR A 138 14.88 11.24 11.12
N THR A 139 14.00 12.07 11.66
CA THR A 139 12.78 11.65 12.37
C THR A 139 11.57 12.37 11.80
N ARG A 140 10.39 11.81 12.06
CA ARG A 140 9.11 12.47 11.74
C ARG A 140 8.98 13.79 12.47
N SER A 141 8.55 14.82 11.76
CA SER A 141 8.32 16.17 12.28
C SER A 141 6.98 16.75 11.79
N ASP A 142 6.96 17.94 11.27
CA ASP A 142 5.78 18.60 10.67
C ASP A 142 5.48 18.14 9.23
N GLY A 143 6.22 17.17 8.70
CA GLY A 143 6.02 16.56 7.40
C GLY A 143 6.84 17.15 6.26
N ILE A 144 7.71 18.14 6.55
CA ILE A 144 8.60 18.72 5.52
C ILE A 144 9.60 17.69 5.00
N GLU A 145 10.05 16.77 5.86
CA GLU A 145 10.94 15.66 5.54
C GLU A 145 10.33 14.69 4.54
N LEU A 146 8.99 14.63 4.46
CA LEU A 146 8.27 13.74 3.56
C LEU A 146 7.89 14.41 2.23
N LEU A 147 7.98 15.73 2.12
CA LEU A 147 7.40 16.46 1.00
C LEU A 147 7.98 16.03 -0.34
N PHE A 148 9.30 15.84 -0.41
CA PHE A 148 9.95 15.38 -1.63
C PHE A 148 9.46 13.98 -2.05
N ALA A 149 9.45 13.02 -1.11
CA ALA A 149 8.97 11.67 -1.37
C ALA A 149 7.50 11.66 -1.81
N ARG A 150 6.64 12.42 -1.12
CA ARG A 150 5.23 12.58 -1.49
C ARG A 150 5.05 13.08 -2.92
N CYS A 151 5.81 14.12 -3.30
CA CYS A 151 5.75 14.66 -4.66
C CYS A 151 6.24 13.66 -5.71
N MET A 152 7.34 12.97 -5.45
CA MET A 152 7.89 11.96 -6.37
C MET A 152 6.93 10.80 -6.58
N ILE A 153 6.43 10.20 -5.50
CA ILE A 153 5.48 9.09 -5.54
C ILE A 153 4.20 9.49 -6.28
N LEU A 154 3.63 10.65 -5.95
CA LEU A 154 2.42 11.13 -6.61
C LEU A 154 2.62 11.31 -8.12
N ASN A 155 3.72 11.94 -8.53
CA ASN A 155 4.01 12.14 -9.96
C ASN A 155 4.26 10.79 -10.67
N ALA A 156 4.97 9.87 -10.04
CA ALA A 156 5.21 8.53 -10.57
C ALA A 156 3.89 7.76 -10.78
N ALA A 157 3.02 7.75 -9.77
CA ALA A 157 1.70 7.13 -9.86
C ALA A 157 0.85 7.73 -10.98
N ARG A 158 0.81 9.06 -11.10
CA ARG A 158 0.07 9.74 -12.18
C ARG A 158 0.65 9.45 -13.57
N ALA A 159 1.97 9.38 -13.69
CA ALA A 159 2.64 9.04 -14.96
C ALA A 159 2.40 7.59 -15.39
N ALA A 160 2.12 6.68 -14.45
CA ALA A 160 1.78 5.29 -14.70
C ALA A 160 0.25 5.03 -14.74
N GLY A 161 -0.58 6.00 -14.34
CA GLY A 161 -2.04 5.83 -14.30
C GLY A 161 -2.56 4.99 -13.14
N ILE A 162 -1.79 4.85 -12.06
CA ILE A 162 -2.10 4.05 -10.86
C ILE A 162 -2.36 4.94 -9.65
N ALA A 163 -2.84 4.33 -8.55
CA ALA A 163 -3.15 5.04 -7.32
C ALA A 163 -1.90 5.44 -6.53
N ALA A 164 -1.94 6.62 -5.89
CA ALA A 164 -0.97 7.07 -4.90
C ALA A 164 -1.60 7.05 -3.51
N VAL A 165 -1.00 6.31 -2.57
CA VAL A 165 -1.48 6.20 -1.19
C VAL A 165 -0.45 6.79 -0.24
N ASP A 166 -0.88 7.72 0.62
CA ASP A 166 0.01 8.30 1.63
C ASP A 166 0.17 7.38 2.84
N THR A 167 1.21 7.66 3.59
CA THR A 167 1.63 6.93 4.79
C THR A 167 0.63 7.01 5.94
N VAL A 168 0.90 6.25 7.01
CA VAL A 168 0.18 6.31 8.28
C VAL A 168 0.53 7.58 9.07
N PHE A 169 -0.37 7.95 9.99
CA PHE A 169 -0.12 8.96 11.02
C PHE A 169 -0.05 8.26 12.37
N SER A 170 1.15 8.17 12.93
CA SER A 170 1.45 7.28 14.06
C SER A 170 0.90 7.78 15.39
N ASN A 171 0.76 9.11 15.59
CA ASN A 171 0.20 9.65 16.82
C ASN A 171 -1.33 9.60 16.82
N VAL A 172 -1.88 8.47 17.23
CA VAL A 172 -3.36 8.23 17.25
C VAL A 172 -4.13 9.14 18.21
N ASN A 173 -3.45 9.86 19.08
CA ASN A 173 -4.08 10.78 20.05
C ASN A 173 -4.07 12.24 19.56
N ASP A 174 -3.44 12.54 18.44
CA ASP A 174 -3.38 13.87 17.83
C ASP A 174 -4.33 13.92 16.61
N GLU A 175 -5.60 14.15 16.86
CA GLU A 175 -6.62 14.25 15.80
C GLU A 175 -6.43 15.52 14.95
N GLU A 176 -6.01 16.64 15.55
CA GLU A 176 -5.78 17.89 14.82
C GLU A 176 -4.64 17.75 13.82
N GLY A 177 -3.51 17.19 14.24
CA GLY A 177 -2.37 16.89 13.38
C GLY A 177 -2.74 15.90 12.26
N PHE A 178 -3.52 14.86 12.59
CA PHE A 178 -4.01 13.92 11.60
C PHE A 178 -4.87 14.60 10.51
N ILE A 179 -5.80 15.46 10.91
CA ILE A 179 -6.67 16.21 9.99
C ILE A 179 -5.84 17.18 9.13
N ALA A 180 -4.85 17.84 9.72
CA ALA A 180 -3.96 18.75 9.00
C ALA A 180 -3.16 17.99 7.93
N GLU A 181 -2.55 16.86 8.28
CA GLU A 181 -1.82 16.01 7.32
C GLU A 181 -2.77 15.45 6.25
N ALA A 182 -3.93 14.91 6.61
CA ALA A 182 -4.91 14.41 5.66
C ALA A 182 -5.37 15.50 4.67
N THR A 183 -5.53 16.73 5.15
CA THR A 183 -5.89 17.88 4.32
C THR A 183 -4.76 18.24 3.35
N LEU A 184 -3.51 18.19 3.81
CA LEU A 184 -2.33 18.44 2.98
C LEU A 184 -2.24 17.43 1.84
N ILE A 185 -2.30 16.14 2.14
CA ILE A 185 -2.13 15.09 1.13
C ILE A 185 -3.28 15.08 0.12
N LYS A 186 -4.47 15.41 0.56
CA LYS A 186 -5.60 15.63 -0.35
C LYS A 186 -5.35 16.79 -1.30
N LYS A 187 -4.84 17.95 -0.81
CA LYS A 187 -4.48 19.10 -1.64
C LYS A 187 -3.36 18.78 -2.63
N LEU A 188 -2.42 17.90 -2.27
CA LEU A 188 -1.40 17.41 -3.17
C LEU A 188 -1.99 16.53 -4.28
N GLY A 189 -3.09 15.84 -4.02
CA GLY A 189 -3.78 15.00 -5.01
C GLY A 189 -3.66 13.50 -4.78
N PHE A 190 -3.32 13.03 -3.59
CA PHE A 190 -3.31 11.60 -3.26
C PHE A 190 -4.72 10.99 -3.33
N ASP A 191 -4.80 9.72 -3.71
CA ASP A 191 -6.05 8.96 -3.81
C ASP A 191 -6.50 8.41 -2.48
N GLY A 192 -5.57 8.16 -1.56
CA GLY A 192 -5.84 7.57 -0.26
C GLY A 192 -4.76 7.83 0.77
N LYS A 193 -5.09 7.46 2.02
CA LYS A 193 -4.20 7.52 3.16
C LYS A 193 -4.35 6.25 4.00
N SER A 194 -3.22 5.65 4.36
CA SER A 194 -3.20 4.53 5.30
C SER A 194 -3.57 5.00 6.71
N VAL A 195 -4.37 4.23 7.42
CA VAL A 195 -4.73 4.47 8.83
C VAL A 195 -4.45 3.23 9.66
N ILE A 196 -3.96 3.44 10.88
CA ILE A 196 -3.58 2.37 11.82
C ILE A 196 -4.54 2.22 13.00
N ASN A 197 -5.52 3.12 13.12
CA ASN A 197 -6.50 3.08 14.19
C ASN A 197 -7.90 3.37 13.64
N PRO A 198 -8.94 2.61 14.03
CA PRO A 198 -10.32 2.88 13.60
C PRO A 198 -10.82 4.29 13.89
N ARG A 199 -10.31 4.95 14.94
CA ARG A 199 -10.66 6.35 15.27
C ARG A 199 -10.27 7.34 14.17
N GLN A 200 -9.29 7.03 13.34
CA GLN A 200 -8.86 7.87 12.22
C GLN A 200 -9.79 7.80 11.00
N ILE A 201 -10.67 6.80 10.92
CA ILE A 201 -11.52 6.57 9.75
C ILE A 201 -12.53 7.70 9.56
N GLU A 202 -13.25 8.08 10.63
CA GLU A 202 -14.28 9.12 10.55
C GLU A 202 -13.68 10.51 10.24
N PRO A 203 -12.62 10.98 10.93
CA PRO A 203 -11.94 12.23 10.57
C PRO A 203 -11.44 12.25 9.12
N LEU A 204 -10.84 11.13 8.64
CA LEU A 204 -10.39 11.03 7.26
C LEU A 204 -11.56 11.16 6.26
N HIS A 205 -12.66 10.48 6.50
CA HIS A 205 -13.86 10.60 5.65
C HIS A 205 -14.39 12.03 5.61
N LYS A 206 -14.42 12.76 6.73
CA LYS A 206 -14.81 14.16 6.75
C LYS A 206 -13.93 15.02 5.85
N VAL A 207 -12.61 14.85 5.94
CA VAL A 207 -11.66 15.54 5.05
C VAL A 207 -11.93 15.19 3.58
N CYS A 208 -12.18 13.91 3.26
CA CYS A 208 -12.40 13.46 1.89
C CYS A 208 -13.75 13.97 1.32
N LEU A 209 -14.82 13.95 2.10
CA LEU A 209 -16.17 14.30 1.65
C LEU A 209 -16.40 15.81 1.51
N LEU A 210 -15.67 16.66 2.21
CA LEU A 210 -15.84 18.11 2.18
C LEU A 210 -15.51 18.78 0.84
N TYR A 211 -15.08 18.01 -0.18
CA TYR A 211 -14.75 18.51 -1.52
C TYR A 211 -15.11 17.51 -2.62
N THR A 212 -16.38 17.19 -2.78
CA THR A 212 -16.86 16.62 -4.05
C THR A 212 -17.14 17.74 -5.03
N SER A 213 -16.07 18.35 -5.56
CA SER A 213 -16.18 18.99 -6.86
C SER A 213 -16.15 17.86 -7.90
N PRO A 214 -17.12 17.78 -8.82
CA PRO A 214 -17.10 16.71 -9.82
C PRO A 214 -15.78 16.75 -10.59
N SER A 215 -15.16 15.57 -10.74
CA SER A 215 -13.95 15.38 -11.53
C SER A 215 -14.14 15.99 -12.93
N PRO A 216 -13.13 16.57 -13.57
CA PRO A 216 -13.22 16.97 -14.98
C PRO A 216 -13.72 15.84 -15.90
N ARG A 217 -13.57 14.56 -15.50
CA ARG A 217 -14.10 13.39 -16.24
C ARG A 217 -15.62 13.26 -16.11
N ASP A 218 -16.23 13.78 -15.06
CA ASP A 218 -17.69 13.73 -14.85
C ASP A 218 -18.41 14.85 -15.60
N ARG A 219 -17.71 15.80 -16.20
CA ARG A 219 -18.26 16.92 -17.01
C ARG A 219 -18.43 16.59 -18.48
N SER A 220 -18.02 15.42 -18.95
CA SER A 220 -18.06 15.04 -20.37
C SER A 220 -19.29 14.22 -20.77
N VAL A 221 -20.33 14.17 -19.92
CA VAL A 221 -21.60 13.50 -20.25
C VAL A 221 -22.72 14.50 -20.04
N SER A 222 -22.90 15.39 -21.00
CA SER A 222 -24.13 16.14 -21.23
C SER A 222 -24.24 16.47 -22.73
#